data_b1ba122678b6eedea009129e65a85edc
#
_entry.id   b1ba122678b6eedea009129e65a85edc
#
_cell.length_a   1.000
_cell.length_b   1.000
_cell.length_c   1.000
_cell.angle_alpha   90.00
_cell.angle_beta   90.00
_cell.angle_gamma   90.00
#
_symmetry.space_group_name_H-M   'P 1'
#
loop_
_entity.id
_entity.type
_entity.pdbx_description
1 polymer ?
#
loop_
_entity_poly.entity_id
_entity_poly.type
_entity_poly.pdbx_seq_one_letter_code
_entity_poly.pdbx_strand_id
1 'polypeptide(L)'
;MSANLDLVRSIFAAWERADYSTTDWAHREIEFVIAEGPSPGRWTGLAEMAEGYRDWLTAWEAYRVKADEYRELDSERVLVLVRSTGRGKTSGLELGQIQSKGGAGLFHIRGGKVTRYVIYWDRERALADLGLAPETDAARPD
;
A
#
# COMPACT_ATOMS: atom_id res chain seq x y z
N MET A 1 20.99 7.49 1.40
CA MET A 1 19.63 7.78 0.95
C MET A 1 19.35 7.04 -0.32
N SER A 2 18.21 6.40 -0.35
CA SER A 2 17.83 5.57 -1.47
C SER A 2 16.87 6.33 -2.37
N ALA A 3 17.13 6.28 -3.68
CA ALA A 3 16.21 6.88 -4.64
C ALA A 3 14.85 6.18 -4.61
N ASN A 4 14.85 4.86 -4.36
CA ASN A 4 13.61 4.10 -4.25
C ASN A 4 12.80 4.56 -3.04
N LEU A 5 13.45 4.76 -1.91
CA LEU A 5 12.77 5.23 -0.71
C LEU A 5 12.20 6.62 -0.92
N ASP A 6 12.96 7.50 -1.56
CA ASP A 6 12.49 8.85 -1.87
C ASP A 6 11.28 8.82 -2.80
N LEU A 7 11.30 7.91 -3.78
CA LEU A 7 10.17 7.76 -4.69
C LEU A 7 8.91 7.35 -3.93
N VAL A 8 9.02 6.34 -3.06
CA VAL A 8 7.87 5.85 -2.31
C VAL A 8 7.35 6.91 -1.36
N ARG A 9 8.25 7.66 -0.72
CA ARG A 9 7.83 8.77 0.14
C ARG A 9 7.06 9.84 -0.62
N SER A 10 7.48 10.14 -1.85
CA SER A 10 6.77 11.13 -2.66
C SER A 10 5.38 10.64 -3.05
N ILE A 11 5.23 9.34 -3.31
CA ILE A 11 3.93 8.76 -3.60
C ILE A 11 2.99 8.93 -2.41
N PHE A 12 3.46 8.58 -1.22
CA PHE A 12 2.63 8.70 -0.01
C PHE A 12 2.36 10.15 0.36
N ALA A 13 3.29 11.06 0.09
CA ALA A 13 3.04 12.47 0.34
C ALA A 13 1.82 12.97 -0.48
N ALA A 14 1.71 12.53 -1.73
CA ALA A 14 0.55 12.87 -2.54
C ALA A 14 -0.71 12.22 -2.00
N TRP A 15 -0.63 10.95 -1.65
CA TRP A 15 -1.81 10.21 -1.15
C TRP A 15 -2.31 10.78 0.17
N GLU A 16 -1.40 11.22 1.04
CA GLU A 16 -1.81 11.82 2.32
C GLU A 16 -2.53 13.14 2.12
N ARG A 17 -2.33 13.78 0.96
CA ARG A 17 -3.11 14.96 0.57
C ARG A 17 -4.38 14.58 -0.18
N ALA A 18 -4.68 13.29 -0.26
CA ALA A 18 -5.80 12.75 -1.05
C ALA A 18 -5.67 13.02 -2.55
N ASP A 19 -4.43 13.14 -3.02
CA ASP A 19 -4.15 13.31 -4.44
C ASP A 19 -3.71 11.97 -5.02
N TYR A 20 -4.60 11.35 -5.77
CA TYR A 20 -4.37 10.04 -6.40
C TYR A 20 -4.27 10.16 -7.91
N SER A 21 -4.13 11.37 -8.43
CA SER A 21 -4.21 11.61 -9.87
C SER A 21 -2.92 11.31 -10.61
N THR A 22 -1.78 11.33 -9.91
CA THR A 22 -0.48 11.15 -10.54
C THR A 22 -0.10 9.68 -10.61
N THR A 23 0.28 9.20 -11.79
CA THR A 23 0.77 7.84 -11.99
C THR A 23 2.15 7.80 -12.61
N ASP A 24 2.86 8.92 -12.59
CA ASP A 24 4.20 9.00 -13.19
C ASP A 24 5.20 8.06 -12.54
N TRP A 25 4.94 7.69 -11.28
CA TRP A 25 5.78 6.76 -10.53
C TRP A 25 5.65 5.32 -11.02
N ALA A 26 4.61 5.00 -11.77
CA ALA A 26 4.29 3.63 -12.14
C ALA A 26 4.80 3.30 -13.53
N HIS A 27 5.36 2.09 -13.67
CA HIS A 27 5.71 1.56 -14.97
C HIS A 27 4.43 1.31 -15.76
N ARG A 28 4.47 1.52 -17.07
CA ARG A 28 3.26 1.36 -17.90
C ARG A 28 2.68 -0.05 -17.85
N GLU A 29 3.50 -1.05 -17.53
CA GLU A 29 3.07 -2.44 -17.41
C GLU A 29 3.00 -2.89 -15.96
N ILE A 30 2.82 -1.96 -15.05
CA ILE A 30 2.76 -2.25 -13.62
C ILE A 30 1.75 -3.35 -13.31
N GLU A 31 2.11 -4.20 -12.36
CA GLU A 31 1.18 -5.18 -11.80
C GLU A 31 0.68 -4.65 -10.46
N PHE A 32 -0.62 -4.47 -10.34
CA PHE A 32 -1.26 -4.00 -9.13
C PHE A 32 -2.04 -5.16 -8.53
N VAL A 33 -1.76 -5.48 -7.26
CA VAL A 33 -2.34 -6.63 -6.58
C VAL A 33 -2.94 -6.19 -5.26
N ILE A 34 -4.18 -6.56 -5.01
CA ILE A 34 -4.76 -6.50 -3.67
C ILE A 34 -4.77 -7.94 -3.19
N ALA A 35 -3.84 -8.27 -2.28
CA ALA A 35 -3.55 -9.65 -1.93
C ALA A 35 -4.66 -10.30 -1.11
N GLU A 36 -5.37 -9.50 -0.30
CA GLU A 36 -6.40 -10.02 0.59
C GLU A 36 -7.34 -8.89 0.97
N GLY A 37 -8.35 -9.19 1.77
CA GLY A 37 -9.31 -8.22 2.22
C GLY A 37 -10.63 -8.37 1.51
N PRO A 38 -11.51 -7.36 1.58
CA PRO A 38 -12.86 -7.49 1.05
C PRO A 38 -12.93 -7.61 -0.48
N SER A 39 -11.92 -7.11 -1.18
CA SER A 39 -11.98 -7.11 -2.66
C SER A 39 -10.61 -7.43 -3.24
N PRO A 40 -10.10 -8.66 -3.07
CA PRO A 40 -8.80 -9.02 -3.64
C PRO A 40 -8.87 -9.07 -5.16
N GLY A 41 -7.72 -8.87 -5.80
CA GLY A 41 -7.67 -8.91 -7.25
C GLY A 41 -6.29 -8.57 -7.78
N ARG A 42 -6.19 -8.63 -9.09
CA ARG A 42 -4.94 -8.33 -9.80
C ARG A 42 -5.26 -7.59 -11.09
N TRP A 43 -4.50 -6.54 -11.34
CA TRP A 43 -4.66 -5.70 -12.53
C TRP A 43 -3.29 -5.47 -13.15
N THR A 44 -3.23 -5.45 -14.48
CA THR A 44 -1.97 -5.27 -15.20
C THR A 44 -2.06 -4.05 -16.11
N GLY A 45 -1.06 -3.18 -16.03
CA GLY A 45 -0.99 -1.98 -16.83
C GLY A 45 -1.65 -0.79 -16.17
N LEU A 46 -1.32 0.41 -16.64
CA LEU A 46 -1.78 1.66 -16.02
C LEU A 46 -3.29 1.80 -16.05
N ALA A 47 -3.92 1.46 -17.18
CA ALA A 47 -5.37 1.62 -17.30
C ALA A 47 -6.11 0.70 -16.35
N GLU A 48 -5.67 -0.56 -16.25
CA GLU A 48 -6.31 -1.51 -15.34
C GLU A 48 -6.04 -1.15 -13.89
N MET A 49 -4.81 -0.72 -13.58
CA MET A 49 -4.49 -0.29 -12.24
C MET A 49 -5.38 0.88 -11.81
N ALA A 50 -5.56 1.86 -12.69
CA ALA A 50 -6.39 3.02 -12.39
C ALA A 50 -7.83 2.60 -12.11
N GLU A 51 -8.33 1.62 -12.86
CA GLU A 51 -9.68 1.09 -12.65
C GLU A 51 -9.80 0.38 -11.30
N GLY A 52 -8.85 -0.52 -11.00
CA GLY A 52 -8.87 -1.26 -9.74
C GLY A 52 -8.71 -0.35 -8.54
N TYR A 53 -7.84 0.65 -8.65
CA TYR A 53 -7.61 1.58 -7.57
C TYR A 53 -8.82 2.50 -7.36
N ARG A 54 -9.46 2.91 -8.46
CA ARG A 54 -10.69 3.70 -8.36
C ARG A 54 -11.78 2.91 -7.65
N ASP A 55 -11.91 1.62 -7.97
CA ASP A 55 -12.89 0.77 -7.30
C ASP A 55 -12.60 0.68 -5.81
N TRP A 56 -11.32 0.55 -5.45
CA TRP A 56 -10.91 0.54 -4.06
C TRP A 56 -11.30 1.84 -3.36
N LEU A 57 -10.95 2.98 -3.97
CA LEU A 57 -11.21 4.27 -3.37
C LEU A 57 -12.70 4.57 -3.24
N THR A 58 -13.51 4.14 -4.22
CA THR A 58 -14.93 4.42 -4.20
C THR A 58 -15.71 3.52 -3.25
N ALA A 59 -15.09 2.44 -2.75
CA ALA A 59 -15.73 1.59 -1.76
C ALA A 59 -15.79 2.26 -0.38
N TRP A 60 -15.02 3.32 -0.16
CA TRP A 60 -14.90 3.97 1.15
C TRP A 60 -15.26 5.43 1.07
N GLU A 61 -15.95 5.94 2.11
CA GLU A 61 -16.17 7.37 2.28
C GLU A 61 -15.02 7.96 3.08
N ALA A 62 -14.56 9.13 2.68
CA ALA A 62 -13.50 9.86 3.39
C ALA A 62 -12.23 9.01 3.60
N TYR A 63 -11.87 8.24 2.58
CA TYR A 63 -10.68 7.39 2.66
C TYR A 63 -9.42 8.22 2.82
N ARG A 64 -8.58 7.83 3.78
CA ARG A 64 -7.25 8.41 3.98
C ARG A 64 -6.28 7.28 4.29
N VAL A 65 -5.07 7.42 3.79
CA VAL A 65 -4.00 6.48 4.08
C VAL A 65 -2.81 7.28 4.60
N LYS A 66 -2.12 6.72 5.58
CA LYS A 66 -0.94 7.33 6.17
C LYS A 66 0.13 6.28 6.31
N ALA A 67 1.36 6.62 5.96
CA ALA A 67 2.50 5.74 6.15
C ALA A 67 2.96 5.84 7.60
N ASP A 68 3.04 4.69 8.27
CA ASP A 68 3.58 4.61 9.63
C ASP A 68 5.07 4.35 9.62
N GLU A 69 5.54 3.52 8.69
CA GLU A 69 6.94 3.12 8.66
C GLU A 69 7.32 2.71 7.25
N TYR A 70 8.51 3.11 6.83
CA TYR A 70 9.09 2.69 5.55
C TYR A 70 10.23 1.73 5.84
N ARG A 71 10.28 0.61 5.12
CA ARG A 71 11.36 -0.38 5.23
C ARG A 71 11.89 -0.69 3.84
N GLU A 72 13.13 -0.34 3.60
CA GLU A 72 13.79 -0.71 2.37
C GLU A 72 14.32 -2.14 2.53
N LEU A 73 13.78 -3.07 1.75
CA LEU A 73 14.10 -4.50 1.91
C LEU A 73 15.35 -4.88 1.15
N ASP A 74 15.52 -4.30 -0.04
CA ASP A 74 16.69 -4.54 -0.87
C ASP A 74 16.74 -3.44 -1.93
N SER A 75 17.55 -3.62 -2.96
CA SER A 75 17.76 -2.59 -3.98
C SER A 75 16.53 -2.38 -4.88
N GLU A 76 15.52 -3.23 -4.78
CA GLU A 76 14.34 -3.16 -5.65
C GLU A 76 13.02 -3.17 -4.90
N ARG A 77 13.00 -3.32 -3.58
CA ARG A 77 11.73 -3.43 -2.84
C ARG A 77 11.69 -2.52 -1.63
N VAL A 78 10.57 -1.83 -1.49
CA VAL A 78 10.27 -1.02 -0.31
C VAL A 78 8.93 -1.48 0.25
N LEU A 79 8.89 -1.77 1.54
CA LEU A 79 7.66 -2.10 2.25
C LEU A 79 7.24 -0.89 3.08
N VAL A 80 5.96 -0.55 3.04
CA VAL A 80 5.41 0.55 3.83
C VAL A 80 4.32 -0.01 4.71
N LEU A 81 4.45 0.20 6.01
CA LEU A 81 3.37 -0.14 6.95
C LEU A 81 2.45 1.06 7.01
N VAL A 82 1.15 0.82 6.80
CA VAL A 82 0.20 1.91 6.62
C VAL A 82 -0.97 1.79 7.58
N ARG A 83 -1.62 2.92 7.84
CA ARG A 83 -2.92 2.99 8.48
C ARG A 83 -3.89 3.67 7.55
N SER A 84 -5.08 3.12 7.48
CA SER A 84 -6.13 3.67 6.63
C SER A 84 -7.35 3.99 7.46
N THR A 85 -8.04 5.07 7.11
CA THR A 85 -9.31 5.42 7.72
C THR A 85 -10.34 5.62 6.62
N GLY A 86 -11.60 5.54 6.99
CA GLY A 86 -12.71 5.67 6.07
C GLY A 86 -13.85 4.83 6.55
N ARG A 87 -14.97 4.94 5.85
CA ARG A 87 -16.18 4.17 6.17
C ARG A 87 -16.64 3.46 4.91
N GLY A 88 -16.95 2.18 5.03
CA GLY A 88 -17.51 1.43 3.90
C GLY A 88 -18.86 1.99 3.50
N LYS A 89 -19.01 2.29 2.21
CA LYS A 89 -20.26 2.90 1.72
C LYS A 89 -21.44 1.96 1.87
N THR A 90 -21.21 0.67 1.68
CA THR A 90 -22.28 -0.32 1.78
C THR A 90 -22.45 -0.82 3.21
N SER A 91 -21.33 -1.13 3.89
CA SER A 91 -21.39 -1.76 5.21
C SER A 91 -21.52 -0.78 6.35
N GLY A 92 -21.08 0.48 6.15
CA GLY A 92 -21.03 1.47 7.23
C GLY A 92 -19.93 1.22 8.24
N LEU A 93 -19.08 0.21 8.02
CA LEU A 93 -18.04 -0.14 8.97
C LEU A 93 -16.86 0.82 8.87
N GLU A 94 -16.29 1.15 10.03
CA GLU A 94 -15.10 1.99 10.09
C GLU A 94 -13.87 1.19 9.71
N LEU A 95 -13.14 1.65 8.70
CA LEU A 95 -11.96 0.96 8.21
C LEU A 95 -10.90 0.81 9.29
N GLY A 96 -10.68 1.87 10.08
CA GLY A 96 -9.69 1.81 11.14
C GLY A 96 -10.00 0.79 12.22
N GLN A 97 -11.26 0.41 12.38
CA GLN A 97 -11.65 -0.60 13.36
C GLN A 97 -11.49 -2.01 12.81
N ILE A 98 -11.91 -2.23 11.56
CA ILE A 98 -11.80 -3.57 10.96
C ILE A 98 -10.37 -3.88 10.53
N GLN A 99 -9.54 -2.87 10.38
CA GLN A 99 -8.11 -3.01 10.06
C GLN A 99 -7.29 -2.39 11.19
N SER A 100 -7.58 -2.81 12.42
CA SER A 100 -7.06 -2.13 13.61
C SER A 100 -5.53 -2.13 13.70
N LYS A 101 -4.87 -3.15 13.17
CA LYS A 101 -3.42 -3.22 13.17
C LYS A 101 -2.80 -2.54 11.96
N GLY A 102 -3.63 -2.12 11.00
CA GLY A 102 -3.15 -1.49 9.79
C GLY A 102 -2.75 -2.49 8.72
N GLY A 103 -2.47 -1.99 7.54
CA GLY A 103 -2.08 -2.78 6.40
C GLY A 103 -0.65 -2.50 5.97
N ALA A 104 -0.32 -2.91 4.76
CA ALA A 104 1.00 -2.68 4.20
C ALA A 104 0.91 -2.55 2.68
N GLY A 105 1.87 -1.84 2.11
CA GLY A 105 2.06 -1.78 0.68
C GLY A 105 3.48 -2.20 0.34
N LEU A 106 3.61 -3.10 -0.62
CA LEU A 106 4.92 -3.56 -1.08
C LEU A 106 5.15 -3.02 -2.49
N PHE A 107 6.23 -2.29 -2.65
CA PHE A 107 6.59 -1.68 -3.92
C PHE A 107 7.82 -2.36 -4.49
N HIS A 108 7.69 -2.92 -5.68
CA HIS A 108 8.83 -3.39 -6.46
C HIS A 108 9.20 -2.29 -7.45
N ILE A 109 10.45 -1.88 -7.44
CA ILE A 109 10.90 -0.71 -8.19
C ILE A 109 12.10 -1.08 -9.05
N ARG A 110 12.05 -0.68 -10.31
CA ARG A 110 13.16 -0.90 -11.22
C ARG A 110 13.26 0.30 -12.16
N GLY A 111 14.47 0.84 -12.28
CA GLY A 111 14.69 1.97 -13.18
C GLY A 111 13.89 3.21 -12.80
N GLY A 112 13.67 3.42 -11.50
CA GLY A 112 12.92 4.59 -11.03
C GLY A 112 11.42 4.51 -11.18
N LYS A 113 10.88 3.33 -11.53
CA LYS A 113 9.44 3.13 -11.70
C LYS A 113 8.98 1.93 -10.90
N VAL A 114 7.78 2.02 -10.35
CA VAL A 114 7.17 0.89 -9.66
C VAL A 114 6.66 -0.09 -10.69
N THR A 115 7.19 -1.31 -10.66
CA THR A 115 6.80 -2.37 -11.58
C THR A 115 5.74 -3.28 -11.00
N ARG A 116 5.61 -3.28 -9.68
CA ARG A 116 4.59 -4.07 -9.00
C ARG A 116 4.26 -3.40 -7.68
N TYR A 117 2.97 -3.30 -7.39
CA TYR A 117 2.48 -2.73 -6.13
C TYR A 117 1.47 -3.70 -5.54
N VAL A 118 1.76 -4.19 -4.32
CA VAL A 118 0.91 -5.16 -3.64
C VAL A 118 0.35 -4.52 -2.38
N ILE A 119 -0.97 -4.52 -2.26
CA ILE A 119 -1.65 -4.05 -1.05
C ILE A 119 -1.97 -5.26 -0.19
N TYR A 120 -1.51 -5.22 1.05
CA TYR A 120 -1.88 -6.19 2.09
C TYR A 120 -2.88 -5.54 3.02
N TRP A 121 -3.99 -6.23 3.25
CA TRP A 121 -5.02 -5.78 4.20
C TRP A 121 -4.46 -5.79 5.62
N ASP A 122 -3.67 -6.81 5.95
CA ASP A 122 -3.12 -7.05 7.29
C ASP A 122 -1.60 -6.98 7.23
N ARG A 123 -1.00 -6.04 7.97
CA ARG A 123 0.45 -5.86 7.93
C ARG A 123 1.21 -7.07 8.45
N GLU A 124 0.62 -7.82 9.38
CA GLU A 124 1.28 -9.02 9.89
C GLU A 124 1.39 -10.09 8.80
N ARG A 125 0.39 -10.18 7.94
CA ARG A 125 0.44 -11.10 6.81
C ARG A 125 1.55 -10.73 5.85
N ALA A 126 1.72 -9.43 5.61
CA ALA A 126 2.80 -8.97 4.74
C ALA A 126 4.16 -9.32 5.31
N LEU A 127 4.35 -9.09 6.61
CA LEU A 127 5.61 -9.41 7.27
C LEU A 127 5.89 -10.91 7.20
N ALA A 128 4.88 -11.74 7.45
CA ALA A 128 5.03 -13.19 7.39
C ALA A 128 5.39 -13.67 5.98
N ASP A 129 4.69 -13.16 4.96
CA ASP A 129 4.95 -13.54 3.57
C ASP A 129 6.37 -13.18 3.14
N LEU A 130 6.91 -12.09 3.69
CA LEU A 130 8.24 -11.62 3.32
C LEU A 130 9.34 -12.20 4.22
N GLY A 131 8.97 -13.03 5.18
CA GLY A 131 9.93 -13.62 6.09
C GLY A 131 10.52 -12.64 7.08
N LEU A 132 9.80 -11.58 7.40
CA LEU A 132 10.28 -10.54 8.31
C LEU A 132 9.71 -10.76 9.70
N ALA A 133 10.43 -10.22 10.72
CA ALA A 133 9.99 -10.34 12.10
C ALA A 133 8.66 -9.59 12.27
N PRO A 134 7.75 -10.12 13.11
CA PRO A 134 6.52 -9.42 13.42
C PRO A 134 6.80 -8.05 14.02
N GLU A 135 5.91 -7.12 13.76
CA GLU A 135 6.07 -5.75 14.25
C GLU A 135 6.15 -5.70 15.77
N THR A 136 5.36 -6.54 16.44
CA THR A 136 5.36 -6.59 17.89
C THR A 136 6.71 -7.01 18.45
N ASP A 137 7.41 -7.92 17.78
CA ASP A 137 8.75 -8.32 18.19
C ASP A 137 9.72 -7.17 18.05
N ALA A 138 9.61 -6.41 16.97
CA ALA A 138 10.46 -5.26 16.76
C ALA A 138 10.25 -4.19 17.81
N ALA A 139 9.06 -4.11 18.37
CA ALA A 139 8.73 -3.11 19.38
C ALA A 139 9.21 -3.49 20.78
N ARG A 140 9.59 -4.74 20.99
CA ARG A 140 10.01 -5.15 22.32
C ARG A 140 11.47 -4.85 22.57
N PRO A 141 11.78 -4.22 23.68
CA PRO A 141 13.17 -4.11 24.11
C PRO A 141 13.61 -5.45 24.64
N ASP A 142 14.74 -5.88 24.30
CA ASP A 142 15.26 -7.15 24.82
C ASP A 142 16.39 -6.92 25.78
#